data_26f1b60ac56b44a4434b14700411517b
#
_entry.id   26f1b60ac56b44a4434b14700411517b
#
_cell.length_a   1.000
_cell.length_b   1.000
_cell.length_c   1.000
_cell.angle_alpha   90.00
_cell.angle_beta   90.00
_cell.angle_gamma   90.00
#
_symmetry.space_group_name_H-M   'P 1'
#
loop_
_entity.id
_entity.type
_entity.pdbx_description
1 polymer ?
#
loop_
_entity_poly.entity_id
_entity_poly.type
_entity_poly.pdbx_seq_one_letter_code
_entity_poly.pdbx_strand_id
1 'polypeptide(L)'
;MKMGHLYSVSDKALFDALNNSKLTNQEIIDIFFSRGILISKETKRKDLALYFSRLTHGFHDFEFLSEILGTYSRKEKSTSCEIPSTVKKEDVIQAAHELCQKINQEGNTADTNILPNGDIELVVKYKKLNLDKSELRQTVNKEATLIIEPSKTGFTLRTPLNEDANIWKEDLLQKIQEETDTEVEFTEISLEHISDHKLRTEFFTELIKKIGNYELLDVTDAYVYHPKESTSVDSDFDRDDDDEEVDFGIHISKASLKGEGVLQSEELHSLYAKGFYIWRVIWRCKEPAVGSDQIELEAQFAEPESCTEFSYIAKGFYKYKNQGTYSKNRTTLSYSAEKDLLQKLENKARETIREISQKAAEEGNEED
;
A
#
# COMPACT_ATOMS: atom_id res chain seq x y z
N MET A 1 -4.79 3.15 24.89
CA MET A 1 -4.10 3.21 26.21
C MET A 1 -3.03 4.28 26.13
N LYS A 2 -3.20 5.42 26.80
CA LYS A 2 -2.13 6.41 26.88
C LYS A 2 -0.98 5.77 27.66
N MET A 3 0.08 5.40 26.95
CA MET A 3 1.29 4.89 27.58
C MET A 3 1.90 6.00 28.40
N GLY A 4 1.79 5.85 29.69
CA GLY A 4 2.15 6.87 30.65
C GLY A 4 3.65 6.95 30.90
N HIS A 5 4.00 7.75 31.88
CA HIS A 5 5.35 8.15 32.31
C HIS A 5 6.24 7.02 32.86
N LEU A 6 5.84 5.76 32.73
CA LEU A 6 6.53 4.60 33.29
C LEU A 6 7.51 3.92 32.31
N TYR A 7 7.68 4.46 31.09
CA TYR A 7 8.62 3.89 30.14
C TYR A 7 10.05 4.31 30.48
N SER A 8 10.85 3.32 30.79
CA SER A 8 12.30 3.41 30.78
C SER A 8 12.84 2.37 29.80
N VAL A 9 13.99 2.66 29.21
CA VAL A 9 14.66 1.77 28.26
C VAL A 9 15.77 1.05 28.98
N SER A 10 15.92 -0.25 28.74
CA SER A 10 17.05 -1.01 29.24
C SER A 10 18.34 -0.64 28.51
N ASP A 11 19.50 -0.76 29.19
CA ASP A 11 20.82 -0.55 28.61
C ASP A 11 21.01 -1.37 27.33
N LYS A 12 20.48 -2.60 27.33
CA LYS A 12 20.58 -3.51 26.20
C LYS A 12 19.79 -3.01 24.98
N ALA A 13 18.58 -2.51 25.19
CA ALA A 13 17.74 -1.98 24.12
C ALA A 13 18.36 -0.72 23.51
N LEU A 14 18.93 0.15 24.32
CA LEU A 14 19.69 1.33 23.86
C LEU A 14 20.89 0.95 23.04
N PHE A 15 21.72 0.02 23.55
CA PHE A 15 22.89 -0.47 22.85
C PHE A 15 22.50 -1.04 21.47
N ASP A 16 21.54 -1.96 21.44
CA ASP A 16 21.11 -2.62 20.19
C ASP A 16 20.51 -1.61 19.20
N ALA A 17 19.71 -0.68 19.68
CA ALA A 17 19.10 0.34 18.83
C ALA A 17 20.17 1.25 18.20
N LEU A 18 21.11 1.78 18.97
CA LEU A 18 22.15 2.67 18.47
C LEU A 18 23.18 1.93 17.60
N ASN A 19 23.56 0.71 17.97
CA ASN A 19 24.52 -0.07 17.23
C ASN A 19 24.00 -0.50 15.84
N ASN A 20 22.70 -0.79 15.71
CA ASN A 20 22.04 -1.29 14.50
C ASN A 20 21.18 -0.25 13.79
N SER A 21 21.16 1.01 14.23
CA SER A 21 20.34 2.06 13.63
C SER A 21 20.93 2.58 12.32
N LYS A 22 20.10 3.32 11.58
CA LYS A 22 20.52 4.08 10.39
C LYS A 22 21.19 5.40 10.72
N LEU A 23 21.24 5.78 11.99
CA LEU A 23 21.96 6.98 12.41
C LEU A 23 23.44 6.88 12.04
N THR A 24 24.01 7.97 11.61
CA THR A 24 25.45 8.08 11.38
C THR A 24 26.20 8.18 12.73
N ASN A 25 27.49 7.89 12.74
CA ASN A 25 28.28 8.10 13.95
C ASN A 25 28.29 9.57 14.40
N GLN A 26 28.23 10.52 13.45
CA GLN A 26 28.15 11.94 13.76
C GLN A 26 26.87 12.29 14.50
N GLU A 27 25.72 11.80 14.05
CA GLU A 27 24.43 12.04 14.73
C GLU A 27 24.43 11.48 16.16
N ILE A 28 25.06 10.32 16.40
CA ILE A 28 25.21 9.82 17.77
C ILE A 28 26.14 10.71 18.60
N ILE A 29 27.21 11.20 18.03
CA ILE A 29 28.11 12.16 18.71
C ILE A 29 27.37 13.45 19.07
N ASP A 30 26.48 13.92 18.16
CA ASP A 30 25.67 15.11 18.41
C ASP A 30 24.66 14.89 19.56
N ILE A 31 24.14 13.67 19.73
CA ILE A 31 23.33 13.28 20.88
C ILE A 31 24.15 13.35 22.19
N PHE A 32 25.41 12.90 22.20
CA PHE A 32 26.28 13.09 23.35
C PHE A 32 26.54 14.57 23.64
N PHE A 33 26.81 15.34 22.58
CA PHE A 33 27.08 16.77 22.69
C PHE A 33 25.88 17.54 23.26
N SER A 34 24.66 17.19 22.90
CA SER A 34 23.44 17.80 23.47
C SER A 34 23.32 17.58 25.00
N ARG A 35 23.99 16.56 25.52
CA ARG A 35 24.11 16.26 26.97
C ARG A 35 25.37 16.81 27.60
N GLY A 36 26.13 17.64 26.89
CA GLY A 36 27.40 18.22 27.39
C GLY A 36 28.58 17.27 27.39
N ILE A 37 28.49 16.13 26.68
CA ILE A 37 29.54 15.10 26.63
C ILE A 37 30.29 15.22 25.32
N LEU A 38 31.61 15.43 25.39
CA LEU A 38 32.48 15.47 24.22
C LEU A 38 33.07 14.09 23.94
N ILE A 39 32.87 13.59 22.74
CA ILE A 39 33.37 12.29 22.24
C ILE A 39 34.23 12.52 21.01
N SER A 40 35.32 11.75 20.89
CA SER A 40 36.16 11.78 19.68
C SER A 40 35.40 11.26 18.46
N LYS A 41 35.59 11.92 17.33
CA LYS A 41 35.03 11.49 16.01
C LYS A 41 35.58 10.13 15.55
N GLU A 42 36.73 9.72 16.05
CA GLU A 42 37.35 8.41 15.75
C GLU A 42 36.76 7.26 16.59
N THR A 43 35.82 7.56 17.50
CA THR A 43 35.19 6.52 18.34
C THR A 43 34.35 5.59 17.47
N LYS A 44 34.58 4.29 17.62
CA LYS A 44 33.86 3.27 16.84
C LYS A 44 32.38 3.22 17.25
N ARG A 45 31.53 2.86 16.30
CA ARG A 45 30.06 2.72 16.48
C ARG A 45 29.69 1.94 17.74
N LYS A 46 30.31 0.77 17.90
CA LYS A 46 30.02 -0.11 19.05
C LYS A 46 30.35 0.55 20.37
N ASP A 47 31.44 1.32 20.44
CA ASP A 47 31.85 2.01 21.66
C ASP A 47 30.93 3.20 21.93
N LEU A 48 30.53 3.96 20.90
CA LEU A 48 29.51 5.01 21.03
C LEU A 48 28.20 4.45 21.62
N ALA A 49 27.71 3.36 21.06
CA ALA A 49 26.48 2.71 21.55
C ALA A 49 26.64 2.21 22.99
N LEU A 50 27.78 1.60 23.31
CA LEU A 50 28.08 1.10 24.66
C LEU A 50 28.19 2.23 25.68
N TYR A 51 28.89 3.31 25.36
CA TYR A 51 29.04 4.44 26.27
C TYR A 51 27.70 5.12 26.53
N PHE A 52 26.91 5.34 25.47
CA PHE A 52 25.61 5.97 25.59
C PHE A 52 24.64 5.12 26.43
N SER A 53 24.59 3.80 26.20
CA SER A 53 23.68 2.91 26.92
C SER A 53 23.93 2.85 28.44
N ARG A 54 25.12 3.23 28.90
CA ARG A 54 25.49 3.26 30.33
C ARG A 54 25.19 4.58 31.02
N LEU A 55 24.72 5.58 30.29
CA LEU A 55 24.30 6.85 30.88
C LEU A 55 22.92 6.69 31.55
N THR A 56 22.59 7.61 32.43
CA THR A 56 21.23 7.67 32.98
C THR A 56 20.27 8.23 31.97
N HIS A 57 19.14 7.54 31.75
CA HIS A 57 18.11 7.91 30.80
C HIS A 57 16.77 8.07 31.49
N GLY A 58 16.04 9.14 31.15
CA GLY A 58 14.68 9.40 31.60
C GLY A 58 13.66 9.23 30.50
N PHE A 59 12.40 9.52 30.80
CA PHE A 59 11.30 9.45 29.85
C PHE A 59 11.51 10.34 28.61
N HIS A 60 12.04 11.54 28.80
CA HIS A 60 12.32 12.45 27.68
C HIS A 60 13.41 11.93 26.74
N ASP A 61 14.42 11.25 27.28
CA ASP A 61 15.43 10.59 26.45
C ASP A 61 14.82 9.44 25.64
N PHE A 62 13.93 8.67 26.26
CA PHE A 62 13.19 7.61 25.58
C PHE A 62 12.34 8.18 24.45
N GLU A 63 11.59 9.23 24.70
CA GLU A 63 10.72 9.88 23.72
C GLU A 63 11.53 10.40 22.52
N PHE A 64 12.59 11.17 22.81
CA PHE A 64 13.52 11.70 21.80
C PHE A 64 14.19 10.60 20.97
N LEU A 65 14.72 9.56 21.62
CA LEU A 65 15.36 8.44 20.92
C LEU A 65 14.35 7.60 20.11
N SER A 66 13.15 7.43 20.61
CA SER A 66 12.07 6.75 19.87
C SER A 66 11.65 7.51 18.62
N GLU A 67 11.65 8.83 18.64
CA GLU A 67 11.41 9.66 17.45
C GLU A 67 12.51 9.48 16.41
N ILE A 68 13.76 9.54 16.80
CA ILE A 68 14.90 9.41 15.88
C ILE A 68 15.04 7.98 15.34
N LEU A 69 14.85 6.97 16.19
CA LEU A 69 15.06 5.56 15.84
C LEU A 69 13.81 4.89 15.26
N GLY A 70 12.64 5.43 15.57
CA GLY A 70 11.35 4.84 15.23
C GLY A 70 10.86 5.12 13.81
N THR A 71 11.35 6.14 13.17
CA THR A 71 10.77 6.69 11.97
C THR A 71 11.36 6.15 10.67
N TYR A 72 10.91 5.02 10.19
CA TYR A 72 10.82 4.78 8.75
C TYR A 72 9.59 3.94 8.47
N SER A 73 8.47 4.60 8.31
CA SER A 73 7.31 4.01 7.67
C SER A 73 7.69 3.63 6.23
N ARG A 74 7.50 2.37 5.86
CA ARG A 74 7.55 2.00 4.43
C ARG A 74 6.43 2.75 3.74
N LYS A 75 6.68 3.19 2.50
CA LYS A 75 5.66 3.78 1.67
C LYS A 75 4.48 2.79 1.57
N GLU A 76 3.31 3.23 1.98
CA GLU A 76 2.10 2.42 1.96
C GLU A 76 1.47 2.45 0.56
N LYS A 77 0.74 1.40 0.19
CA LYS A 77 -0.06 1.39 -1.04
C LYS A 77 -1.24 2.34 -0.87
N SER A 78 -1.76 2.81 -1.98
CA SER A 78 -2.97 3.62 -2.00
C SER A 78 -4.15 2.79 -2.47
N THR A 79 -5.33 3.09 -1.96
CA THR A 79 -6.62 2.63 -2.47
C THR A 79 -7.50 3.83 -2.77
N SER A 80 -8.58 3.65 -3.53
CA SER A 80 -9.48 4.75 -3.87
C SER A 80 -10.94 4.32 -3.96
N CYS A 81 -11.82 5.27 -3.61
CA CYS A 81 -13.26 5.15 -3.67
C CYS A 81 -13.86 6.33 -4.43
N GLU A 82 -14.84 6.11 -5.30
CA GLU A 82 -15.62 7.17 -5.94
C GLU A 82 -16.81 7.59 -5.07
N ILE A 83 -16.97 8.89 -4.94
CA ILE A 83 -18.11 9.56 -4.30
C ILE A 83 -18.91 10.21 -5.43
N PRO A 84 -20.18 9.85 -5.64
CA PRO A 84 -20.97 10.30 -6.77
C PRO A 84 -21.23 11.82 -6.75
N SER A 85 -21.53 12.39 -7.92
CA SER A 85 -21.81 13.83 -8.10
C SER A 85 -23.12 14.32 -7.42
N THR A 86 -23.90 13.41 -6.88
CA THR A 86 -25.07 13.75 -6.02
C THR A 86 -24.64 14.39 -4.70
N VAL A 87 -23.41 14.13 -4.25
CA VAL A 87 -22.81 14.73 -3.04
C VAL A 87 -22.24 16.10 -3.39
N LYS A 88 -22.59 17.11 -2.60
CA LYS A 88 -22.07 18.46 -2.78
C LYS A 88 -20.70 18.61 -2.13
N LYS A 89 -19.92 19.55 -2.64
CA LYS A 89 -18.59 19.85 -2.11
C LYS A 89 -18.64 20.31 -0.65
N GLU A 90 -19.66 21.06 -0.29
CA GLU A 90 -19.88 21.58 1.05
C GLU A 90 -20.07 20.44 2.06
N ASP A 91 -20.82 19.40 1.70
CA ASP A 91 -21.09 18.22 2.52
C ASP A 91 -19.80 17.42 2.76
N VAL A 92 -18.96 17.27 1.72
CA VAL A 92 -17.65 16.63 1.83
C VAL A 92 -16.70 17.41 2.76
N ILE A 93 -16.68 18.74 2.65
CA ILE A 93 -15.86 19.59 3.52
C ILE A 93 -16.33 19.50 4.97
N GLN A 94 -17.64 19.53 5.20
CA GLN A 94 -18.20 19.42 6.53
C GLN A 94 -17.85 18.08 7.17
N ALA A 95 -18.06 16.97 6.45
CA ALA A 95 -17.72 15.63 6.90
C ALA A 95 -16.22 15.49 7.24
N ALA A 96 -15.34 16.08 6.40
CA ALA A 96 -13.90 16.08 6.66
C ALA A 96 -13.52 16.86 7.94
N HIS A 97 -14.17 18.00 8.20
CA HIS A 97 -13.95 18.77 9.44
C HIS A 97 -14.43 18.01 10.67
N GLU A 98 -15.58 17.37 10.60
CA GLU A 98 -16.12 16.58 11.71
C GLU A 98 -15.25 15.37 12.01
N LEU A 99 -14.74 14.68 10.97
CA LEU A 99 -13.79 13.60 11.14
C LEU A 99 -12.52 14.09 11.83
N CYS A 100 -11.96 15.24 11.43
CA CYS A 100 -10.82 15.84 12.10
C CYS A 100 -11.08 16.10 13.59
N GLN A 101 -12.26 16.63 13.93
CA GLN A 101 -12.61 16.86 15.32
C GLN A 101 -12.66 15.55 16.12
N LYS A 102 -13.28 14.49 15.56
CA LYS A 102 -13.31 13.16 16.17
C LYS A 102 -11.90 12.63 16.43
N ILE A 103 -11.05 12.64 15.41
CA ILE A 103 -9.67 12.14 15.50
C ILE A 103 -8.86 12.91 16.57
N ASN A 104 -9.01 14.24 16.63
CA ASN A 104 -8.35 15.07 17.62
C ASN A 104 -8.84 14.77 19.05
N GLN A 105 -10.13 14.50 19.23
CA GLN A 105 -10.69 14.09 20.52
C GLN A 105 -10.17 12.72 20.98
N GLU A 106 -9.87 11.82 20.07
CA GLU A 106 -9.27 10.52 20.33
C GLU A 106 -7.77 10.59 20.70
N GLY A 107 -7.16 11.77 20.60
CA GLY A 107 -5.78 12.04 21.02
C GLY A 107 -4.74 11.89 19.91
N ASN A 108 -5.16 11.78 18.66
CA ASN A 108 -4.33 11.95 17.47
C ASN A 108 -4.34 13.44 17.04
N THR A 109 -3.63 13.79 15.98
CA THR A 109 -3.64 15.14 15.41
C THR A 109 -4.11 15.06 13.97
N ALA A 110 -5.21 15.75 13.63
CA ALA A 110 -5.74 15.79 12.27
C ALA A 110 -6.02 17.23 11.86
N ASP A 111 -5.64 17.56 10.62
CA ASP A 111 -5.85 18.86 9.98
C ASP A 111 -6.46 18.66 8.58
N THR A 112 -7.37 19.57 8.19
CA THR A 112 -7.96 19.60 6.86
C THR A 112 -7.46 20.83 6.10
N ASN A 113 -6.89 20.63 4.90
CA ASN A 113 -6.43 21.67 4.01
C ASN A 113 -7.21 21.62 2.69
N ILE A 114 -7.76 22.76 2.26
CA ILE A 114 -8.39 22.90 0.95
C ILE A 114 -7.38 23.58 0.03
N LEU A 115 -6.95 22.86 -1.01
CA LEU A 115 -5.96 23.35 -1.97
C LEU A 115 -6.60 24.26 -3.05
N PRO A 116 -5.81 25.13 -3.70
CA PRO A 116 -6.32 26.03 -4.74
C PRO A 116 -6.95 25.32 -5.95
N ASN A 117 -6.56 24.07 -6.23
CA ASN A 117 -7.14 23.23 -7.29
C ASN A 117 -8.47 22.57 -6.88
N GLY A 118 -8.91 22.80 -5.65
CA GLY A 118 -10.15 22.26 -5.12
C GLY A 118 -10.04 20.93 -4.38
N ASP A 119 -8.85 20.33 -4.32
CA ASP A 119 -8.61 19.12 -3.54
C ASP A 119 -8.75 19.42 -2.04
N ILE A 120 -9.22 18.41 -1.30
CA ILE A 120 -9.31 18.43 0.16
C ILE A 120 -8.32 17.40 0.68
N GLU A 121 -7.32 17.84 1.43
CA GLU A 121 -6.34 16.96 2.06
C GLU A 121 -6.60 16.90 3.57
N LEU A 122 -6.83 15.71 4.08
CA LEU A 122 -6.95 15.42 5.50
C LEU A 122 -5.68 14.70 5.94
N VAL A 123 -4.85 15.38 6.72
CA VAL A 123 -3.56 14.85 7.21
C VAL A 123 -3.73 14.43 8.65
N VAL A 124 -3.53 13.14 8.92
CA VAL A 124 -3.63 12.55 10.26
C VAL A 124 -2.27 12.09 10.75
N LYS A 125 -1.82 12.63 11.88
CA LYS A 125 -0.62 12.19 12.59
C LYS A 125 -1.00 11.38 13.81
N TYR A 126 -0.49 10.16 13.89
CA TYR A 126 -0.87 9.22 14.93
C TYR A 126 0.29 8.34 15.37
N LYS A 127 0.14 7.70 16.53
CA LYS A 127 1.14 6.79 17.10
C LYS A 127 0.60 5.37 17.05
N LYS A 128 1.31 4.46 16.39
CA LYS A 128 1.00 3.02 16.41
C LYS A 128 1.97 2.27 17.31
N LEU A 129 1.40 1.45 18.21
CA LEU A 129 2.19 0.59 19.09
C LEU A 129 2.37 -0.78 18.43
N ASN A 130 3.62 -1.23 18.34
CA ASN A 130 3.97 -2.58 17.88
C ASN A 130 4.87 -3.26 18.94
N LEU A 131 4.29 -4.12 19.74
CA LEU A 131 4.97 -4.80 20.83
C LEU A 131 5.97 -5.87 20.37
N ASP A 132 5.92 -6.30 19.10
CA ASP A 132 6.88 -7.24 18.52
C ASP A 132 8.25 -6.60 18.25
N LYS A 133 8.34 -5.28 18.36
CA LYS A 133 9.58 -4.53 18.17
C LYS A 133 10.35 -4.34 19.46
N SER A 134 11.65 -4.05 19.34
CA SER A 134 12.47 -3.65 20.48
C SER A 134 11.94 -2.37 21.11
N GLU A 135 12.14 -2.18 22.42
CA GLU A 135 11.56 -1.12 23.26
C GLU A 135 11.49 0.26 22.57
N LEU A 136 12.61 0.73 22.00
CA LEU A 136 12.68 2.03 21.32
C LEU A 136 11.96 2.09 19.93
N ARG A 137 11.52 0.96 19.41
CA ARG A 137 10.83 0.85 18.12
C ARG A 137 9.38 0.41 18.26
N GLN A 138 8.90 0.23 19.48
CA GLN A 138 7.51 -0.16 19.72
C GLN A 138 6.53 0.94 19.35
N THR A 139 6.88 2.19 19.60
CA THR A 139 6.06 3.34 19.21
C THR A 139 6.55 3.90 17.90
N VAL A 140 5.71 3.86 16.87
CA VAL A 140 5.99 4.41 15.54
C VAL A 140 5.08 5.59 15.32
N ASN A 141 5.68 6.77 15.08
CA ASN A 141 4.93 7.93 14.60
C ASN A 141 4.58 7.69 13.13
N LYS A 142 3.32 7.77 12.78
CA LYS A 142 2.80 7.61 11.42
C LYS A 142 2.06 8.86 10.99
N GLU A 143 2.04 9.05 9.67
CA GLU A 143 1.23 10.06 9.03
C GLU A 143 0.43 9.38 7.91
N ALA A 144 -0.86 9.63 7.86
CA ALA A 144 -1.74 9.22 6.79
C ALA A 144 -2.40 10.46 6.18
N THR A 145 -2.40 10.54 4.85
CA THR A 145 -3.08 11.61 4.13
C THR A 145 -4.23 11.01 3.33
N LEU A 146 -5.45 11.42 3.64
CA LEU A 146 -6.63 11.13 2.86
C LEU A 146 -6.83 12.32 1.90
N ILE A 147 -6.95 12.05 0.60
CA ILE A 147 -7.06 13.06 -0.44
C ILE A 147 -8.39 12.91 -1.15
N ILE A 148 -9.20 13.96 -1.17
CA ILE A 148 -10.46 14.00 -1.91
C ILE A 148 -10.29 14.96 -3.08
N GLU A 149 -10.30 14.41 -4.30
CA GLU A 149 -10.09 15.16 -5.53
C GLU A 149 -11.39 15.28 -6.32
N PRO A 150 -11.74 16.45 -6.85
CA PRO A 150 -12.85 16.59 -7.79
C PRO A 150 -12.61 15.72 -9.04
N SER A 151 -13.63 14.99 -9.45
CA SER A 151 -13.62 14.15 -10.65
C SER A 151 -14.79 14.52 -11.59
N LYS A 152 -14.85 13.92 -12.78
CA LYS A 152 -15.97 14.12 -13.71
C LYS A 152 -17.30 13.55 -13.20
N THR A 153 -17.23 12.56 -12.33
CA THR A 153 -18.36 11.80 -11.80
C THR A 153 -18.71 12.16 -10.37
N GLY A 154 -18.01 13.16 -9.78
CA GLY A 154 -18.17 13.58 -8.38
C GLY A 154 -16.83 13.84 -7.74
N PHE A 155 -16.41 13.01 -6.79
CA PHE A 155 -15.11 13.08 -6.14
C PHE A 155 -14.45 11.71 -6.10
N THR A 156 -13.12 11.71 -6.04
CA THR A 156 -12.33 10.52 -5.77
C THR A 156 -11.64 10.67 -4.42
N LEU A 157 -11.96 9.80 -3.48
CA LEU A 157 -11.27 9.70 -2.19
C LEU A 157 -10.13 8.70 -2.34
N ARG A 158 -8.88 9.14 -2.12
CA ARG A 158 -7.69 8.30 -2.09
C ARG A 158 -7.14 8.21 -0.68
N THR A 159 -6.86 6.99 -0.21
CA THR A 159 -6.35 6.74 1.14
C THR A 159 -5.17 5.78 1.11
N PRO A 160 -4.26 5.83 2.08
CA PRO A 160 -3.31 4.75 2.31
C PRO A 160 -4.03 3.46 2.68
N LEU A 161 -3.54 2.32 2.17
CA LEU A 161 -4.08 1.00 2.53
C LEU A 161 -3.46 0.54 3.85
N ASN A 162 -4.06 0.91 4.95
CA ASN A 162 -3.76 0.38 6.28
C ASN A 162 -5.02 0.43 7.15
N GLU A 163 -5.03 -0.35 8.22
CA GLU A 163 -6.17 -0.53 9.12
C GLU A 163 -6.70 0.81 9.68
N ASP A 164 -5.81 1.69 10.15
CA ASP A 164 -6.20 2.97 10.73
C ASP A 164 -6.84 3.90 9.67
N ALA A 165 -6.23 3.98 8.48
CA ALA A 165 -6.77 4.79 7.37
C ALA A 165 -8.10 4.24 6.83
N ASN A 166 -8.30 2.91 6.85
CA ASN A 166 -9.58 2.30 6.48
C ASN A 166 -10.69 2.71 7.47
N ILE A 167 -10.42 2.70 8.77
CA ILE A 167 -11.38 3.18 9.77
C ILE A 167 -11.77 4.64 9.49
N TRP A 168 -10.80 5.51 9.23
CA TRP A 168 -11.10 6.91 8.93
C TRP A 168 -11.79 7.10 7.57
N LYS A 169 -11.49 6.25 6.59
CA LYS A 169 -12.21 6.23 5.31
C LYS A 169 -13.70 5.90 5.54
N GLU A 170 -13.99 4.84 6.26
CA GLU A 170 -15.35 4.42 6.58
C GLU A 170 -16.09 5.49 7.39
N ASP A 171 -15.46 6.05 8.41
CA ASP A 171 -16.02 7.16 9.21
C ASP A 171 -16.33 8.38 8.33
N LEU A 172 -15.44 8.72 7.37
CA LEU A 172 -15.64 9.83 6.45
C LEU A 172 -16.84 9.58 5.52
N LEU A 173 -16.92 8.37 4.93
CA LEU A 173 -18.01 8.01 4.03
C LEU A 173 -19.35 7.97 4.77
N GLN A 174 -19.37 7.46 6.00
CA GLN A 174 -20.55 7.50 6.85
C GLN A 174 -21.00 8.94 7.11
N LYS A 175 -20.08 9.85 7.46
CA LYS A 175 -20.41 11.27 7.68
C LYS A 175 -20.94 11.95 6.42
N ILE A 176 -20.35 11.66 5.25
CA ILE A 176 -20.86 12.16 3.97
C ILE A 176 -22.29 11.66 3.75
N GLN A 177 -22.59 10.41 4.07
CA GLN A 177 -23.92 9.86 3.98
C GLN A 177 -24.90 10.55 4.93
N GLU A 178 -24.46 10.88 6.15
CA GLU A 178 -25.29 11.59 7.16
C GLU A 178 -25.61 13.03 6.76
N GLU A 179 -24.66 13.72 6.08
CA GLU A 179 -24.85 15.10 5.58
C GLU A 179 -25.69 15.16 4.28
N THR A 180 -25.85 14.02 3.59
CA THR A 180 -26.54 13.95 2.32
C THR A 180 -27.98 13.43 2.51
N ASP A 181 -28.98 14.14 1.99
CA ASP A 181 -30.41 13.80 2.13
C ASP A 181 -30.82 12.51 1.38
N THR A 182 -29.94 11.97 0.51
CA THR A 182 -30.20 10.81 -0.33
C THR A 182 -29.18 9.71 -0.07
N GLU A 183 -29.57 8.45 -0.29
CA GLU A 183 -28.65 7.33 -0.23
C GLU A 183 -27.52 7.50 -1.24
N VAL A 184 -26.27 7.35 -0.77
CA VAL A 184 -25.04 7.53 -1.56
C VAL A 184 -24.39 6.20 -1.81
N GLU A 185 -24.24 5.81 -3.06
CA GLU A 185 -23.50 4.62 -3.47
C GLU A 185 -22.03 4.96 -3.70
N PHE A 186 -21.17 4.45 -2.82
CA PHE A 186 -19.72 4.60 -2.94
C PHE A 186 -19.14 3.43 -3.74
N THR A 187 -18.33 3.74 -4.76
CA THR A 187 -17.81 2.70 -5.67
C THR A 187 -16.31 2.51 -5.52
N GLU A 188 -15.90 1.32 -5.12
CA GLU A 188 -14.50 0.89 -5.10
C GLU A 188 -14.12 0.15 -6.38
N ILE A 189 -12.81 0.03 -6.62
CA ILE A 189 -12.28 -0.79 -7.71
C ILE A 189 -12.32 -2.25 -7.25
N SER A 190 -13.21 -3.07 -7.82
CA SER A 190 -13.42 -4.47 -7.46
C SER A 190 -13.80 -5.30 -8.69
N LEU A 191 -13.39 -6.57 -8.70
CA LEU A 191 -13.82 -7.60 -9.66
C LEU A 191 -14.63 -8.70 -8.95
N GLU A 192 -15.26 -8.40 -7.81
CA GLU A 192 -16.01 -9.37 -7.02
C GLU A 192 -17.14 -10.03 -7.84
N HIS A 193 -17.78 -9.24 -8.71
CA HIS A 193 -18.86 -9.69 -9.60
C HIS A 193 -18.36 -10.50 -10.82
N ILE A 194 -17.04 -10.60 -11.03
CA ILE A 194 -16.42 -11.34 -12.12
C ILE A 194 -15.90 -12.68 -11.60
N SER A 195 -16.55 -13.78 -11.93
CA SER A 195 -16.12 -15.12 -11.55
C SER A 195 -15.08 -15.73 -12.49
N ASP A 196 -15.09 -15.35 -13.79
CA ASP A 196 -14.16 -15.90 -14.78
C ASP A 196 -12.71 -15.48 -14.51
N HIS A 197 -11.84 -16.48 -14.29
CA HIS A 197 -10.41 -16.31 -14.06
C HIS A 197 -9.67 -15.65 -15.23
N LYS A 198 -10.18 -15.82 -16.49
CA LYS A 198 -9.60 -15.20 -17.68
C LYS A 198 -9.83 -13.69 -17.66
N LEU A 199 -11.05 -13.25 -17.38
CA LEU A 199 -11.41 -11.85 -17.26
C LEU A 199 -10.68 -11.17 -16.08
N ARG A 200 -10.51 -11.86 -14.95
CA ARG A 200 -9.69 -11.38 -13.83
C ARG A 200 -8.22 -11.15 -14.21
N THR A 201 -7.67 -12.03 -15.03
CA THR A 201 -6.31 -11.86 -15.57
C THR A 201 -6.27 -10.75 -16.63
N GLU A 202 -7.27 -10.66 -17.49
CA GLU A 202 -7.37 -9.63 -18.53
C GLU A 202 -7.36 -8.22 -17.92
N PHE A 203 -7.98 -8.03 -16.75
CA PHE A 203 -7.91 -6.76 -16.03
C PHE A 203 -6.46 -6.30 -15.86
N PHE A 204 -5.57 -7.14 -15.33
CA PHE A 204 -4.18 -6.75 -15.11
C PHE A 204 -3.41 -6.57 -16.41
N THR A 205 -3.64 -7.42 -17.40
CA THR A 205 -2.94 -7.32 -18.68
C THR A 205 -3.35 -6.06 -19.46
N GLU A 206 -4.61 -5.63 -19.39
CA GLU A 206 -5.05 -4.36 -19.98
C GLU A 206 -4.59 -3.14 -19.16
N LEU A 207 -4.63 -3.22 -17.84
CA LEU A 207 -4.18 -2.15 -16.95
C LEU A 207 -2.73 -1.74 -17.21
N ILE A 208 -1.84 -2.74 -17.38
CA ILE A 208 -0.40 -2.47 -17.48
C ILE A 208 0.06 -2.06 -18.86
N LYS A 209 -0.72 -2.31 -19.93
CA LYS A 209 -0.35 -2.00 -21.33
C LYS A 209 -0.01 -0.53 -21.51
N LYS A 210 -0.86 0.34 -20.97
CA LYS A 210 -0.71 1.79 -21.13
C LYS A 210 -1.39 2.55 -19.99
N ILE A 211 -0.64 3.41 -19.31
CA ILE A 211 -1.13 4.29 -18.27
C ILE A 211 -0.87 5.73 -18.68
N GLY A 212 -1.90 6.41 -19.18
CA GLY A 212 -1.75 7.75 -19.75
C GLY A 212 -0.75 7.77 -20.91
N ASN A 213 0.38 8.44 -20.72
CA ASN A 213 1.49 8.52 -21.69
C ASN A 213 2.61 7.50 -21.44
N TYR A 214 2.47 6.62 -20.44
CA TYR A 214 3.47 5.59 -20.13
C TYR A 214 3.10 4.28 -20.83
N GLU A 215 4.09 3.65 -21.44
CA GLU A 215 3.97 2.37 -22.12
C GLU A 215 4.70 1.27 -21.33
N LEU A 216 4.15 0.06 -21.35
CA LEU A 216 4.74 -1.10 -20.71
C LEU A 216 6.12 -1.39 -21.31
N LEU A 217 7.09 -1.60 -20.44
CA LEU A 217 8.41 -2.12 -20.80
C LEU A 217 8.53 -3.60 -20.49
N ASP A 218 8.24 -3.95 -19.24
CA ASP A 218 8.39 -5.31 -18.75
C ASP A 218 7.57 -5.54 -17.48
N VAL A 219 7.15 -6.78 -17.26
CA VAL A 219 6.57 -7.24 -16.00
C VAL A 219 7.62 -8.05 -15.26
N THR A 220 8.05 -7.52 -14.11
CA THR A 220 9.10 -8.13 -13.30
C THR A 220 8.60 -9.16 -12.32
N ASP A 221 7.37 -9.03 -11.84
CA ASP A 221 6.76 -9.97 -10.92
C ASP A 221 5.27 -10.13 -11.21
N ALA A 222 4.79 -11.36 -11.30
CA ALA A 222 3.38 -11.71 -11.34
C ALA A 222 3.06 -12.71 -10.23
N TYR A 223 1.95 -12.44 -9.54
CA TYR A 223 1.44 -13.29 -8.47
C TYR A 223 0.08 -13.80 -8.89
N VAL A 224 -0.09 -15.11 -8.86
CA VAL A 224 -1.31 -15.78 -9.29
C VAL A 224 -1.99 -16.50 -8.13
N TYR A 225 -3.30 -16.60 -8.22
CA TYR A 225 -4.16 -17.25 -7.24
C TYR A 225 -5.08 -18.23 -7.95
N HIS A 226 -5.34 -19.37 -7.30
CA HIS A 226 -6.34 -20.34 -7.68
C HIS A 226 -7.33 -20.50 -6.54
N PRO A 227 -8.63 -20.29 -6.74
CA PRO A 227 -9.64 -20.57 -5.74
C PRO A 227 -9.55 -22.02 -5.30
N LYS A 228 -9.65 -22.28 -4.01
CA LYS A 228 -9.81 -23.65 -3.53
C LYS A 228 -11.18 -24.12 -3.98
N GLU A 229 -11.23 -25.17 -4.78
CA GLU A 229 -12.49 -25.91 -4.96
C GLU A 229 -12.94 -26.35 -3.57
N SER A 230 -14.12 -25.95 -3.17
CA SER A 230 -14.78 -26.48 -1.99
C SER A 230 -15.16 -27.92 -2.31
N THR A 231 -14.22 -28.84 -2.17
CA THR A 231 -14.55 -30.27 -2.07
C THR A 231 -15.33 -30.42 -0.77
N SER A 232 -16.63 -30.28 -0.87
CA SER A 232 -17.56 -30.82 0.10
C SER A 232 -17.49 -32.34 -0.02
N VAL A 233 -16.42 -32.91 0.51
CA VAL A 233 -16.38 -34.37 0.76
C VAL A 233 -16.79 -34.53 2.21
N ASP A 234 -18.09 -34.49 2.45
CA ASP A 234 -18.70 -35.34 3.45
C ASP A 234 -18.46 -36.78 2.96
N SER A 235 -17.31 -37.34 3.26
CA SER A 235 -17.03 -38.76 3.02
C SER A 235 -17.15 -39.52 4.32
N ASP A 236 -18.38 -39.72 4.76
CA ASP A 236 -18.77 -41.02 5.34
C ASP A 236 -19.09 -41.97 4.16
N PHE A 237 -18.10 -42.60 3.60
CA PHE A 237 -18.29 -43.79 2.78
C PHE A 237 -17.11 -44.76 2.95
N ASP A 238 -17.48 -45.98 3.28
CA ASP A 238 -16.68 -47.17 3.37
C ASP A 238 -15.76 -47.37 2.15
N ARG A 239 -14.53 -47.77 2.44
CA ARG A 239 -13.55 -48.21 1.45
C ARG A 239 -13.94 -49.58 0.93
N ASP A 240 -14.29 -49.65 -0.34
CA ASP A 240 -14.10 -50.87 -1.12
C ASP A 240 -13.09 -50.56 -2.24
N ASP A 241 -12.14 -51.52 -2.35
CA ASP A 241 -11.04 -51.52 -3.31
C ASP A 241 -11.56 -51.48 -4.75
N ASP A 242 -11.05 -50.51 -5.55
CA ASP A 242 -10.65 -50.71 -6.95
C ASP A 242 -9.89 -49.46 -7.46
N ASP A 243 -8.82 -49.70 -8.23
CA ASP A 243 -7.88 -48.76 -8.80
C ASP A 243 -8.53 -47.61 -9.58
N GLU A 244 -8.87 -46.48 -8.93
CA GLU A 244 -9.05 -45.20 -9.57
C GLU A 244 -7.86 -44.28 -9.25
N GLU A 245 -7.22 -43.75 -10.30
CA GLU A 245 -6.22 -42.70 -10.20
C GLU A 245 -6.79 -41.57 -9.34
N VAL A 246 -6.32 -41.46 -8.11
CA VAL A 246 -6.65 -40.35 -7.23
C VAL A 246 -6.02 -39.12 -7.89
N ASP A 247 -6.86 -38.30 -8.52
CA ASP A 247 -6.49 -36.97 -9.00
C ASP A 247 -6.07 -36.13 -7.76
N PHE A 248 -4.76 -36.07 -7.54
CA PHE A 248 -4.20 -35.17 -6.52
C PHE A 248 -4.50 -33.75 -6.92
N GLY A 249 -5.65 -33.25 -6.50
CA GLY A 249 -6.11 -31.88 -6.76
C GLY A 249 -5.02 -30.84 -6.53
N ILE A 250 -5.14 -29.69 -7.17
CA ILE A 250 -4.16 -28.62 -7.08
C ILE A 250 -4.02 -28.17 -5.62
N HIS A 251 -2.90 -28.55 -4.97
CA HIS A 251 -2.62 -28.17 -3.57
C HIS A 251 -2.04 -26.77 -3.42
N ILE A 252 -1.62 -26.13 -4.53
CA ILE A 252 -1.03 -24.78 -4.53
C ILE A 252 -2.12 -23.76 -4.86
N SER A 253 -2.48 -22.92 -3.90
CA SER A 253 -3.45 -21.82 -4.12
C SER A 253 -2.80 -20.50 -4.52
N LYS A 254 -1.50 -20.30 -4.26
CA LYS A 254 -0.78 -19.07 -4.58
C LYS A 254 0.59 -19.40 -5.16
N ALA A 255 0.96 -18.73 -6.27
CA ALA A 255 2.30 -18.82 -6.84
C ALA A 255 2.82 -17.43 -7.17
N SER A 256 4.15 -17.28 -7.25
CA SER A 256 4.80 -16.05 -7.69
C SER A 256 5.86 -16.34 -8.71
N LEU A 257 5.85 -15.61 -9.81
CA LEU A 257 6.82 -15.66 -10.89
C LEU A 257 7.60 -14.35 -10.89
N LYS A 258 8.91 -14.42 -10.97
CA LYS A 258 9.81 -13.25 -10.92
C LYS A 258 10.89 -13.38 -11.98
N GLY A 259 11.18 -12.29 -12.66
CA GLY A 259 12.20 -12.22 -13.69
C GLY A 259 11.84 -11.20 -14.77
N GLU A 260 12.54 -11.24 -15.88
CA GLU A 260 12.20 -10.48 -17.08
C GLU A 260 11.27 -11.32 -17.96
N GLY A 261 10.29 -10.67 -18.63
CA GLY A 261 9.38 -11.34 -19.55
C GLY A 261 8.37 -12.30 -18.88
N VAL A 262 8.01 -12.10 -17.63
CA VAL A 262 7.15 -13.01 -16.85
C VAL A 262 5.83 -13.31 -17.55
N LEU A 263 5.21 -12.32 -18.22
CA LEU A 263 3.94 -12.54 -18.94
C LEU A 263 4.06 -13.50 -20.12
N GLN A 264 5.26 -13.72 -20.63
CA GLN A 264 5.53 -14.59 -21.80
C GLN A 264 6.08 -15.96 -21.38
N SER A 265 6.21 -16.20 -20.08
CA SER A 265 6.78 -17.45 -19.58
C SER A 265 5.82 -18.63 -19.73
N GLU A 266 6.38 -19.80 -20.06
CA GLU A 266 5.62 -21.06 -20.19
C GLU A 266 4.97 -21.44 -18.84
N GLU A 267 5.63 -21.12 -17.74
CA GLU A 267 5.14 -21.36 -16.39
C GLU A 267 3.83 -20.61 -16.11
N LEU A 268 3.77 -19.34 -16.49
CA LEU A 268 2.54 -18.54 -16.32
C LEU A 268 1.41 -19.08 -17.20
N HIS A 269 1.70 -19.43 -18.44
CA HIS A 269 0.70 -20.02 -19.33
C HIS A 269 0.20 -21.37 -18.82
N SER A 270 1.08 -22.20 -18.24
CA SER A 270 0.69 -23.46 -17.61
C SER A 270 -0.24 -23.24 -16.41
N LEU A 271 0.02 -22.23 -15.59
CA LEU A 271 -0.84 -21.87 -14.47
C LEU A 271 -2.21 -21.35 -14.94
N TYR A 272 -2.26 -20.54 -16.01
CA TYR A 272 -3.53 -20.11 -16.60
C TYR A 272 -4.38 -21.28 -17.09
N ALA A 273 -3.77 -22.25 -17.76
CA ALA A 273 -4.47 -23.43 -18.22
C ALA A 273 -5.08 -24.26 -17.08
N LYS A 274 -4.57 -24.08 -15.86
CA LYS A 274 -5.07 -24.71 -14.62
C LYS A 274 -6.05 -23.81 -13.84
N GLY A 275 -6.52 -22.70 -14.39
CA GLY A 275 -7.50 -21.83 -13.76
C GLY A 275 -6.92 -20.77 -12.78
N PHE A 276 -5.60 -20.61 -12.74
CA PHE A 276 -5.01 -19.51 -11.98
C PHE A 276 -5.25 -18.16 -12.66
N TYR A 277 -5.41 -17.12 -11.88
CA TYR A 277 -5.48 -15.74 -12.36
C TYR A 277 -4.53 -14.80 -11.61
N ILE A 278 -4.12 -13.72 -12.27
CA ILE A 278 -3.27 -12.71 -11.66
C ILE A 278 -4.09 -11.92 -10.63
N TRP A 279 -3.54 -11.76 -9.43
CA TRP A 279 -4.10 -10.89 -8.39
C TRP A 279 -3.17 -9.75 -7.98
N ARG A 280 -1.87 -9.84 -8.36
CA ARG A 280 -0.86 -8.80 -8.10
C ARG A 280 0.18 -8.83 -9.20
N VAL A 281 0.60 -7.62 -9.63
CA VAL A 281 1.62 -7.43 -10.66
C VAL A 281 2.57 -6.29 -10.28
N ILE A 282 3.86 -6.47 -10.61
CA ILE A 282 4.87 -5.42 -10.55
C ILE A 282 5.45 -5.27 -11.95
N TRP A 283 5.46 -4.06 -12.47
CA TRP A 283 5.92 -3.79 -13.83
C TRP A 283 6.70 -2.50 -13.93
N ARG A 284 7.43 -2.37 -15.03
CA ARG A 284 8.12 -1.16 -15.43
C ARG A 284 7.49 -0.56 -16.66
N CYS A 285 7.34 0.74 -16.66
CA CYS A 285 6.86 1.53 -17.79
C CYS A 285 7.72 2.77 -17.98
N LYS A 286 7.63 3.39 -19.15
CA LYS A 286 8.29 4.67 -19.45
C LYS A 286 7.48 5.49 -20.44
N GLU A 287 7.77 6.78 -20.51
CA GLU A 287 7.31 7.61 -21.61
C GLU A 287 8.03 7.23 -22.93
N PRO A 288 7.39 7.38 -24.10
CA PRO A 288 8.00 7.02 -25.38
C PRO A 288 9.23 7.87 -25.76
N ALA A 289 9.45 8.99 -25.07
CA ALA A 289 10.56 9.90 -25.34
C ALA A 289 11.92 9.26 -25.10
N VAL A 290 12.91 9.61 -25.93
CA VAL A 290 14.28 9.14 -25.79
C VAL A 290 14.89 9.70 -24.50
N GLY A 291 15.48 8.84 -23.67
CA GLY A 291 16.09 9.24 -22.41
C GLY A 291 15.14 9.33 -21.23
N SER A 292 13.88 8.88 -21.37
CA SER A 292 12.91 8.83 -20.29
C SER A 292 13.33 7.84 -19.20
N ASP A 293 13.06 8.19 -17.96
CA ASP A 293 13.26 7.34 -16.80
C ASP A 293 12.28 6.14 -16.82
N GLN A 294 12.69 5.00 -16.25
CA GLN A 294 11.81 3.85 -16.06
C GLN A 294 11.13 3.95 -14.70
N ILE A 295 9.82 3.92 -14.70
CA ILE A 295 9.01 3.92 -13.48
C ILE A 295 8.61 2.49 -13.13
N GLU A 296 8.71 2.12 -11.86
CA GLU A 296 8.25 0.84 -11.34
C GLU A 296 6.97 1.04 -10.55
N LEU A 297 5.94 0.32 -10.98
CA LEU A 297 4.59 0.34 -10.42
C LEU A 297 4.23 -1.03 -9.87
N GLU A 298 3.28 -1.04 -8.94
CA GLU A 298 2.67 -2.26 -8.41
C GLU A 298 1.17 -2.03 -8.25
N ALA A 299 0.36 -3.02 -8.62
CA ALA A 299 -1.06 -3.07 -8.37
C ALA A 299 -1.48 -4.47 -7.90
N GLN A 300 -2.50 -4.53 -7.03
CA GLN A 300 -3.02 -5.78 -6.49
C GLN A 300 -4.45 -5.64 -6.01
N PHE A 301 -5.14 -6.77 -5.89
CA PHE A 301 -6.26 -6.94 -4.98
C PHE A 301 -5.74 -7.56 -3.67
N ALA A 302 -5.95 -6.94 -2.51
CA ALA A 302 -5.44 -7.46 -1.25
C ALA A 302 -6.14 -8.77 -0.85
N GLU A 303 -7.42 -8.90 -1.21
CA GLU A 303 -8.20 -10.13 -1.10
C GLU A 303 -8.27 -10.83 -2.48
N PRO A 304 -7.37 -11.80 -2.74
CA PRO A 304 -7.26 -12.44 -4.06
C PRO A 304 -8.49 -13.22 -4.45
N GLU A 305 -9.17 -13.87 -3.50
CA GLU A 305 -10.31 -14.75 -3.75
C GLU A 305 -11.51 -14.00 -4.32
N SER A 306 -11.88 -12.91 -3.66
CA SER A 306 -12.96 -12.01 -4.09
C SER A 306 -12.52 -10.97 -5.11
N CYS A 307 -11.22 -10.76 -5.29
CA CYS A 307 -10.65 -9.65 -6.06
C CYS A 307 -11.17 -8.29 -5.61
N THR A 308 -11.17 -8.06 -4.30
CA THR A 308 -11.51 -6.81 -3.63
C THR A 308 -10.28 -6.13 -3.05
N GLU A 309 -10.45 -4.94 -2.46
CA GLU A 309 -9.38 -4.12 -1.89
C GLU A 309 -8.26 -3.81 -2.89
N PHE A 310 -8.65 -3.26 -4.06
CA PHE A 310 -7.67 -2.84 -5.04
C PHE A 310 -6.74 -1.79 -4.47
N SER A 311 -5.43 -2.03 -4.62
CA SER A 311 -4.41 -1.13 -4.15
C SER A 311 -3.22 -1.06 -5.10
N TYR A 312 -2.58 0.09 -5.12
CA TYR A 312 -1.50 0.39 -6.05
C TYR A 312 -0.45 1.30 -5.42
N ILE A 313 0.75 1.31 -5.99
CA ILE A 313 1.86 2.13 -5.53
C ILE A 313 2.84 2.42 -6.67
N ALA A 314 3.31 3.66 -6.74
CA ALA A 314 4.49 3.99 -7.52
C ALA A 314 5.73 3.75 -6.65
N LYS A 315 6.46 2.68 -6.93
CA LYS A 315 7.62 2.25 -6.12
C LYS A 315 8.79 3.20 -6.27
N GLY A 316 8.86 3.93 -7.39
CA GLY A 316 9.91 4.89 -7.73
C GLY A 316 10.37 4.74 -9.18
N PHE A 317 11.48 5.35 -9.52
CA PHE A 317 12.02 5.34 -10.88
C PHE A 317 13.50 5.01 -10.92
N TYR A 318 13.93 4.46 -12.06
CA TYR A 318 15.33 4.22 -12.41
C TYR A 318 15.76 5.28 -13.42
N LYS A 319 16.69 6.14 -13.00
CA LYS A 319 17.14 7.27 -13.80
C LYS A 319 17.87 6.78 -15.06
N TYR A 320 17.48 7.32 -16.22
CA TYR A 320 18.20 7.12 -17.46
C TYR A 320 19.62 7.69 -17.35
N LYS A 321 20.61 6.97 -17.86
CA LYS A 321 22.01 7.40 -17.89
C LYS A 321 22.44 7.73 -19.31
N ASN A 322 22.91 6.75 -20.04
CA ASN A 322 23.34 6.90 -21.42
C ASN A 322 23.17 5.58 -22.17
N GLN A 323 22.99 5.62 -23.47
CA GLN A 323 22.97 4.43 -24.35
C GLN A 323 21.99 3.34 -23.91
N GLY A 324 20.80 3.73 -23.41
CA GLY A 324 19.80 2.78 -22.98
C GLY A 324 20.05 2.13 -21.61
N THR A 325 21.03 2.61 -20.83
CA THR A 325 21.28 2.12 -19.47
C THR A 325 20.58 2.97 -18.42
N TYR A 326 20.28 2.34 -17.29
CA TYR A 326 19.56 2.97 -16.16
C TYR A 326 20.34 2.85 -14.85
N SER A 327 19.94 3.63 -13.86
CA SER A 327 20.51 3.52 -12.51
C SER A 327 20.20 2.15 -11.92
N LYS A 328 21.14 1.59 -11.13
CA LYS A 328 20.89 0.34 -10.40
C LYS A 328 19.94 0.54 -9.21
N ASN A 329 19.98 1.72 -8.59
CA ASN A 329 19.18 2.05 -7.44
C ASN A 329 17.94 2.84 -7.88
N ARG A 330 16.81 2.47 -7.31
CA ARG A 330 15.55 3.17 -7.50
C ARG A 330 15.54 4.46 -6.68
N THR A 331 15.04 5.52 -7.29
CA THR A 331 14.86 6.85 -6.69
C THR A 331 13.38 7.10 -6.43
N THR A 332 13.06 7.80 -5.35
CA THR A 332 11.69 8.18 -5.01
C THR A 332 11.19 9.28 -5.96
N LEU A 333 9.95 9.18 -6.41
CA LEU A 333 9.27 10.23 -7.17
C LEU A 333 9.01 11.46 -6.29
N SER A 334 8.93 12.63 -6.91
CA SER A 334 8.39 13.82 -6.23
C SER A 334 6.91 13.63 -5.95
N TYR A 335 6.39 14.30 -4.92
CA TYR A 335 4.97 14.21 -4.54
C TYR A 335 4.03 14.49 -5.71
N SER A 336 4.29 15.57 -6.48
CA SER A 336 3.46 15.94 -7.63
C SER A 336 3.49 14.91 -8.76
N ALA A 337 4.68 14.37 -9.09
CA ALA A 337 4.83 13.35 -10.14
C ALA A 337 4.16 12.02 -9.73
N GLU A 338 4.27 11.66 -8.46
CA GLU A 338 3.60 10.49 -7.92
C GLU A 338 2.09 10.63 -7.97
N LYS A 339 1.56 11.75 -7.50
CA LYS A 339 0.13 12.04 -7.49
C LYS A 339 -0.48 11.93 -8.90
N ASP A 340 0.13 12.59 -9.89
CA ASP A 340 -0.30 12.53 -11.30
C ASP A 340 -0.28 11.08 -11.86
N LEU A 341 0.76 10.33 -11.53
CA LEU A 341 0.91 8.95 -11.98
C LEU A 341 -0.13 8.02 -11.35
N LEU A 342 -0.38 8.15 -10.05
CA LEU A 342 -1.38 7.36 -9.36
C LEU A 342 -2.79 7.68 -9.87
N GLN A 343 -3.10 8.93 -10.15
CA GLN A 343 -4.37 9.34 -10.75
C GLN A 343 -4.57 8.72 -12.16
N LYS A 344 -3.52 8.70 -12.98
CA LYS A 344 -3.56 8.05 -14.31
C LYS A 344 -3.79 6.54 -14.20
N LEU A 345 -3.12 5.88 -13.24
CA LEU A 345 -3.29 4.46 -12.99
C LEU A 345 -4.72 4.12 -12.55
N GLU A 346 -5.25 4.91 -11.62
CA GLU A 346 -6.61 4.80 -11.10
C GLU A 346 -7.67 4.94 -12.21
N ASN A 347 -7.52 5.99 -13.02
CA ASN A 347 -8.42 6.22 -14.15
C ASN A 347 -8.39 5.04 -15.14
N LYS A 348 -7.19 4.48 -15.42
CA LYS A 348 -7.07 3.30 -16.30
C LYS A 348 -7.67 2.06 -15.65
N ALA A 349 -7.49 1.84 -14.35
CA ALA A 349 -8.11 0.72 -13.65
C ALA A 349 -9.64 0.78 -13.72
N ARG A 350 -10.23 1.95 -13.49
CA ARG A 350 -11.69 2.15 -13.59
C ARG A 350 -12.22 1.97 -15.02
N GLU A 351 -11.50 2.46 -16.03
CA GLU A 351 -11.81 2.22 -17.42
C GLU A 351 -11.81 0.72 -17.73
N THR A 352 -10.74 0.03 -17.34
CA THR A 352 -10.56 -1.40 -17.58
C THR A 352 -11.65 -2.24 -16.89
N ILE A 353 -12.06 -1.89 -15.65
CA ILE A 353 -13.18 -2.58 -15.00
C ILE A 353 -14.47 -2.45 -15.80
N ARG A 354 -14.78 -1.25 -16.30
CA ARG A 354 -15.99 -1.05 -17.11
C ARG A 354 -15.97 -1.90 -18.37
N GLU A 355 -14.82 -1.96 -19.05
CA GLU A 355 -14.64 -2.81 -20.24
C GLU A 355 -14.82 -4.31 -19.92
N ILE A 356 -14.21 -4.78 -18.82
CA ILE A 356 -14.32 -6.18 -18.39
C ILE A 356 -15.75 -6.53 -17.95
N SER A 357 -16.43 -5.64 -17.22
CA SER A 357 -17.81 -5.85 -16.80
C SER A 357 -18.77 -5.91 -18.00
N GLN A 358 -18.52 -5.13 -19.05
CA GLN A 358 -19.30 -5.21 -20.30
C GLN A 358 -19.09 -6.56 -21.00
N LYS A 359 -17.85 -7.03 -21.13
CA LYS A 359 -17.54 -8.35 -21.70
C LYS A 359 -18.21 -9.48 -20.93
N ALA A 360 -18.12 -9.45 -19.59
CA ALA A 360 -18.77 -10.46 -18.76
C ALA A 360 -20.29 -10.49 -18.95
N ALA A 361 -20.93 -9.34 -19.14
CA ALA A 361 -22.36 -9.26 -19.42
C ALA A 361 -22.75 -9.76 -20.82
N GLU A 362 -21.87 -9.57 -21.83
CA GLU A 362 -22.07 -10.07 -23.18
C GLU A 362 -21.94 -11.60 -23.24
N GLU A 363 -20.91 -12.17 -22.60
CA GLU A 363 -20.68 -13.61 -22.51
C GLU A 363 -21.82 -14.34 -21.75
N GLY A 364 -22.34 -13.75 -20.66
CA GLY A 364 -23.47 -14.32 -19.92
C GLY A 364 -24.79 -14.32 -20.69
N ASN A 365 -24.96 -13.45 -21.68
CA ASN A 365 -26.15 -13.42 -22.54
C ASN A 365 -26.08 -14.39 -23.75
N GLU A 366 -24.90 -14.94 -24.07
CA GLU A 366 -24.71 -15.91 -25.12
C GLU A 366 -24.89 -17.37 -24.63
N GLU A 367 -24.86 -17.59 -23.32
CA GLU A 367 -25.04 -18.92 -22.71
C GLU A 367 -26.50 -19.24 -22.28
N ASP A 368 -27.43 -18.26 -22.33
CA ASP A 368 -28.86 -18.43 -22.11
C ASP A 368 -29.62 -18.57 -23.49
#